data_ca19ea89040770a15e9df866d7f3ea55
#
_entry.id   ca19ea89040770a15e9df866d7f3ea55
#
_cell.length_a   1.000
_cell.length_b   1.000
_cell.length_c   1.000
_cell.angle_alpha   90.00
_cell.angle_beta   90.00
_cell.angle_gamma   90.00
#
_symmetry.space_group_name_H-M   'P 1'
#
loop_
_entity.id
_entity.type
_entity.pdbx_description
1 polymer ?
#
loop_
_entity_poly.entity_id
_entity_poly.type
_entity_poly.pdbx_seq_one_letter_code
_entity_poly.pdbx_strand_id
1 'polypeptide(L)'
;WGTYNNSKAFFDYQNNLFVQQAKGVIDVSEWQGDINWAKAKADGVEGAIIRLGYGEGNNADKKAQRNISECKRLGIPFGIYWYSYADTPSLAKEEGADVVAKLKQFGVNPSDLAYPVYYDLEKWTWEGHKPPTDPNMYNNIVNNWYSALQSAGYKNLGVYSYTSYLQGPLKHVDIYAKTTWVAQYGARMGFDSFPTNSRGWQYTSTGKVNGISGNVDMNAFGNKEFVNGGSSNSATSYEVKGNMGVEWRSIGAEKSVIGKPIANEVCDWTQGRVNCYQNFENGAISWTPSTGAHYTTGAIRKEWARRNYEHGVLGYPIEDEKKLSNDWKYQRFQNGD
;
A
#
# COMPACT_ATOMS: atom_id res chain seq x y z
N TRP A 1 15.11 2.59 -13.57
CA TRP A 1 14.09 3.44 -14.19
C TRP A 1 13.95 3.09 -15.68
N GLY A 2 12.74 3.15 -16.22
CA GLY A 2 12.44 2.87 -17.62
C GLY A 2 11.05 3.37 -18.01
N THR A 3 10.50 2.79 -19.08
CA THR A 3 9.18 3.15 -19.61
C THR A 3 8.31 1.91 -19.72
N TYR A 4 7.05 2.03 -19.32
CA TYR A 4 6.02 1.01 -19.46
C TYR A 4 4.70 1.69 -19.88
N ASN A 5 4.05 1.19 -20.92
CA ASN A 5 2.83 1.78 -21.47
C ASN A 5 2.93 3.30 -21.67
N ASN A 6 4.01 3.76 -22.32
CA ASN A 6 4.31 5.18 -22.58
C ASN A 6 4.42 6.07 -21.32
N SER A 7 4.61 5.51 -20.14
CA SER A 7 4.83 6.26 -18.90
C SER A 7 6.11 5.83 -18.21
N LYS A 8 6.66 6.73 -17.38
CA LYS A 8 7.82 6.44 -16.53
C LYS A 8 7.50 5.28 -15.59
N ALA A 9 8.40 4.34 -15.46
CA ALA A 9 8.22 3.13 -14.67
C ALA A 9 9.49 2.77 -13.90
N PHE A 10 9.35 1.93 -12.88
CA PHE A 10 10.47 1.40 -12.13
C PHE A 10 10.48 -0.12 -12.19
N PHE A 11 11.65 -0.68 -12.44
CA PHE A 11 11.89 -2.10 -12.64
C PHE A 11 12.96 -2.60 -11.68
N ASP A 12 12.90 -3.87 -11.31
CA ASP A 12 14.01 -4.53 -10.65
C ASP A 12 15.17 -4.82 -11.64
N TYR A 13 16.26 -5.40 -11.15
CA TYR A 13 17.43 -5.70 -11.99
C TYR A 13 17.16 -6.81 -13.04
N GLN A 14 16.10 -7.59 -12.90
CA GLN A 14 15.67 -8.61 -13.86
C GLN A 14 14.63 -8.07 -14.85
N ASN A 15 14.41 -6.76 -14.88
CA ASN A 15 13.38 -6.08 -15.67
C ASN A 15 11.94 -6.48 -15.32
N ASN A 16 11.68 -6.98 -14.11
CA ASN A 16 10.32 -7.11 -13.63
C ASN A 16 9.78 -5.74 -13.22
N LEU A 17 8.60 -5.41 -13.72
CA LEU A 17 7.94 -4.14 -13.40
C LEU A 17 7.59 -4.08 -11.91
N PHE A 18 8.09 -3.07 -11.21
CA PHE A 18 7.66 -2.78 -9.85
C PHE A 18 6.46 -1.85 -9.82
N VAL A 19 6.56 -0.67 -10.44
CA VAL A 19 5.44 0.28 -10.57
C VAL A 19 5.44 0.95 -11.93
N GLN A 20 4.24 1.14 -12.46
CA GLN A 20 3.98 2.00 -13.62
C GLN A 20 3.60 3.42 -13.17
N GLN A 21 3.68 4.40 -14.08
CA GLN A 21 3.46 5.82 -13.79
C GLN A 21 4.27 6.29 -12.56
N ALA A 22 5.51 5.83 -12.53
CA ALA A 22 6.39 5.98 -11.39
C ALA A 22 6.86 7.41 -11.16
N LYS A 23 7.00 7.77 -9.87
CA LYS A 23 7.56 9.03 -9.40
C LYS A 23 8.81 8.80 -8.57
N GLY A 24 9.82 9.63 -8.80
CA GLY A 24 11.01 9.69 -7.97
C GLY A 24 10.73 10.50 -6.71
N VAL A 25 10.73 9.82 -5.57
CA VAL A 25 10.40 10.39 -4.27
C VAL A 25 11.57 10.22 -3.33
N ILE A 26 11.89 11.23 -2.54
CA ILE A 26 12.87 11.13 -1.45
C ILE A 26 12.16 11.05 -0.12
N ASP A 27 12.77 10.40 0.86
CA ASP A 27 12.32 10.56 2.24
C ASP A 27 13.42 11.20 3.07
N VAL A 28 12.99 12.08 3.97
CA VAL A 28 13.87 13.02 4.66
C VAL A 28 13.47 13.24 6.12
N SER A 29 14.47 13.61 6.91
CA SER A 29 14.32 13.99 8.30
C SER A 29 15.29 15.13 8.65
N GLU A 30 15.46 15.41 9.92
CA GLU A 30 16.47 16.36 10.41
C GLU A 30 17.92 15.96 10.01
N TRP A 31 18.15 14.69 9.70
CA TRP A 31 19.47 14.17 9.30
C TRP A 31 19.95 14.71 7.96
N GLN A 32 19.09 15.15 7.08
CA GLN A 32 19.44 15.82 5.84
C GLN A 32 19.72 17.32 6.02
N GLY A 33 19.58 17.86 7.24
CA GLY A 33 19.85 19.25 7.58
C GLY A 33 18.94 20.23 6.82
N ASP A 34 19.52 21.35 6.41
CA ASP A 34 18.81 22.38 5.66
C ASP A 34 18.83 22.08 4.16
N ILE A 35 17.76 21.49 3.68
CA ILE A 35 17.59 21.15 2.27
C ILE A 35 17.27 22.41 1.45
N ASN A 36 17.98 22.58 0.32
CA ASN A 36 17.56 23.53 -0.70
C ASN A 36 16.53 22.85 -1.63
N TRP A 37 15.26 22.94 -1.25
CA TRP A 37 14.18 22.26 -1.93
C TRP A 37 13.97 22.72 -3.38
N ALA A 38 14.30 23.98 -3.70
CA ALA A 38 14.23 24.45 -5.08
C ALA A 38 15.28 23.74 -5.97
N LYS A 39 16.50 23.55 -5.47
CA LYS A 39 17.52 22.77 -6.17
C LYS A 39 17.14 21.29 -6.26
N ALA A 40 16.62 20.70 -5.18
CA ALA A 40 16.18 19.30 -5.18
C ALA A 40 15.07 19.06 -6.23
N LYS A 41 14.09 19.95 -6.31
CA LYS A 41 13.03 19.90 -7.33
C LYS A 41 13.62 20.01 -8.74
N ALA A 42 14.53 20.94 -8.97
CA ALA A 42 15.19 21.12 -10.26
C ALA A 42 16.06 19.91 -10.65
N ASP A 43 16.57 19.17 -9.68
CA ASP A 43 17.35 17.93 -9.87
C ASP A 43 16.47 16.69 -10.12
N GLY A 44 15.15 16.84 -10.15
CA GLY A 44 14.22 15.79 -10.53
C GLY A 44 13.45 15.13 -9.37
N VAL A 45 13.48 15.70 -8.17
CA VAL A 45 12.62 15.24 -7.07
C VAL A 45 11.16 15.54 -7.40
N GLU A 46 10.34 14.48 -7.48
CA GLU A 46 8.92 14.54 -7.84
C GLU A 46 7.98 14.44 -6.64
N GLY A 47 8.51 14.15 -5.46
CA GLY A 47 7.76 14.06 -4.21
C GLY A 47 8.66 13.81 -3.01
N ALA A 48 8.08 13.91 -1.81
CA ALA A 48 8.81 13.71 -0.56
C ALA A 48 7.95 13.01 0.49
N ILE A 49 8.55 12.14 1.30
CA ILE A 49 7.96 11.65 2.54
C ILE A 49 8.78 12.24 3.69
N ILE A 50 8.14 13.02 4.55
CA ILE A 50 8.81 13.85 5.54
C ILE A 50 8.61 13.26 6.94
N ARG A 51 9.68 13.01 7.69
CA ARG A 51 9.55 12.60 9.08
C ARG A 51 8.90 13.73 9.88
N LEU A 52 7.77 13.43 10.50
CA LEU A 52 7.07 14.36 11.39
C LEU A 52 7.63 14.33 12.80
N GLY A 53 7.97 13.13 13.26
CA GLY A 53 8.49 12.89 14.59
C GLY A 53 8.66 11.40 14.88
N TYR A 54 8.77 11.06 16.16
CA TYR A 54 9.04 9.70 16.61
C TYR A 54 8.58 9.45 18.05
N GLY A 55 8.20 8.21 18.32
CA GLY A 55 7.85 7.75 19.67
C GLY A 55 6.61 8.45 20.25
N GLU A 56 6.41 8.23 21.53
CA GLU A 56 5.45 8.96 22.35
C GLU A 56 6.09 10.22 22.97
N GLY A 57 5.26 11.09 23.57
CA GLY A 57 5.77 12.29 24.24
C GLY A 57 5.93 13.49 23.31
N ASN A 58 5.27 13.46 22.15
CA ASN A 58 5.15 14.60 21.24
C ASN A 58 6.49 15.07 20.62
N ASN A 59 7.37 14.13 20.30
CA ASN A 59 8.70 14.38 19.75
C ASN A 59 8.65 14.73 18.26
N ALA A 60 8.61 16.03 17.94
CA ALA A 60 8.69 16.47 16.56
C ALA A 60 10.13 16.37 16.01
N ASP A 61 10.23 16.00 14.73
CA ASP A 61 11.46 16.17 13.97
C ASP A 61 11.80 17.65 13.83
N LYS A 62 13.05 18.04 14.08
CA LYS A 62 13.49 19.46 14.12
C LYS A 62 13.36 20.18 12.78
N LYS A 63 13.32 19.46 11.67
CA LYS A 63 13.20 20.01 10.31
C LYS A 63 11.82 19.78 9.69
N ALA A 64 10.90 19.08 10.36
CA ALA A 64 9.60 18.73 9.82
C ALA A 64 8.82 19.95 9.32
N GLN A 65 8.66 20.98 10.18
CA GLN A 65 7.91 22.19 9.82
C GLN A 65 8.51 22.91 8.61
N ARG A 66 9.84 23.04 8.57
CA ARG A 66 10.56 23.65 7.45
C ARG A 66 10.37 22.84 6.16
N ASN A 67 10.56 21.55 6.21
CA ASN A 67 10.41 20.67 5.04
C ASN A 67 8.98 20.68 4.50
N ILE A 68 7.97 20.63 5.37
CA ILE A 68 6.56 20.73 4.98
C ILE A 68 6.27 22.09 4.33
N SER A 69 6.72 23.18 4.94
CA SER A 69 6.49 24.55 4.42
C SER A 69 7.13 24.75 3.04
N GLU A 70 8.36 24.25 2.84
CA GLU A 70 9.05 24.33 1.56
C GLU A 70 8.39 23.47 0.47
N CYS A 71 7.94 22.25 0.81
CA CYS A 71 7.20 21.43 -0.13
C CYS A 71 5.88 22.12 -0.55
N LYS A 72 5.15 22.70 0.38
CA LYS A 72 3.95 23.48 0.07
C LYS A 72 4.26 24.69 -0.82
N ARG A 73 5.28 25.46 -0.46
CA ARG A 73 5.68 26.67 -1.22
C ARG A 73 6.07 26.36 -2.66
N LEU A 74 6.74 25.25 -2.88
CA LEU A 74 7.25 24.83 -4.20
C LEU A 74 6.29 23.91 -4.97
N GLY A 75 5.16 23.52 -4.37
CA GLY A 75 4.23 22.57 -4.97
C GLY A 75 4.84 21.18 -5.16
N ILE A 76 5.70 20.76 -4.24
CA ILE A 76 6.23 19.40 -4.20
C ILE A 76 5.21 18.52 -3.47
N PRO A 77 4.65 17.48 -4.12
CA PRO A 77 3.74 16.55 -3.48
C PRO A 77 4.45 15.86 -2.31
N PHE A 78 3.77 15.77 -1.14
CA PHE A 78 4.40 15.16 0.03
C PHE A 78 3.46 14.24 0.80
N GLY A 79 4.06 13.36 1.57
CA GLY A 79 3.48 12.59 2.66
C GLY A 79 4.33 12.73 3.91
N ILE A 80 3.97 11.98 4.91
CA ILE A 80 4.54 12.08 6.26
C ILE A 80 4.92 10.70 6.74
N TYR A 81 5.92 10.58 7.61
CA TYR A 81 6.10 9.36 8.39
C TYR A 81 6.41 9.66 9.86
N TRP A 82 6.03 8.72 10.72
CA TRP A 82 6.28 8.72 12.15
C TRP A 82 7.02 7.45 12.54
N TYR A 83 8.20 7.59 13.11
CA TYR A 83 9.01 6.47 13.57
C TYR A 83 8.48 5.96 14.91
N SER A 84 8.01 4.73 14.94
CA SER A 84 7.37 4.14 16.12
C SER A 84 8.37 3.55 17.11
N TYR A 85 8.11 3.81 18.39
CA TYR A 85 8.70 3.09 19.53
C TYR A 85 7.62 2.34 20.33
N ALA A 86 6.41 2.17 19.80
CA ALA A 86 5.34 1.51 20.52
C ALA A 86 5.60 0.01 20.69
N ASP A 87 5.52 -0.45 21.93
CA ASP A 87 5.52 -1.87 22.29
C ASP A 87 4.13 -2.36 22.76
N THR A 88 3.19 -1.44 22.91
CA THR A 88 1.80 -1.70 23.31
C THR A 88 0.81 -0.93 22.45
N PRO A 89 -0.45 -1.40 22.34
CA PRO A 89 -1.51 -0.66 21.68
C PRO A 89 -1.81 0.71 22.32
N SER A 90 -1.59 0.87 23.64
CA SER A 90 -1.76 2.15 24.33
C SER A 90 -0.74 3.18 23.87
N LEU A 91 0.53 2.81 23.82
CA LEU A 91 1.60 3.69 23.30
C LEU A 91 1.38 4.03 21.83
N ALA A 92 0.93 3.08 21.02
CA ALA A 92 0.58 3.34 19.63
C ALA A 92 -0.55 4.36 19.48
N LYS A 93 -1.55 4.33 20.37
CA LYS A 93 -2.62 5.31 20.41
C LYS A 93 -2.09 6.71 20.80
N GLU A 94 -1.15 6.77 21.74
CA GLU A 94 -0.48 8.01 22.16
C GLU A 94 0.36 8.58 21.00
N GLU A 95 1.19 7.77 20.34
CA GLU A 95 1.89 8.18 19.12
C GLU A 95 0.93 8.70 18.04
N GLY A 96 -0.22 8.05 17.85
CA GLY A 96 -1.24 8.51 16.91
C GLY A 96 -1.82 9.88 17.29
N ALA A 97 -2.05 10.14 18.56
CA ALA A 97 -2.48 11.44 19.06
C ALA A 97 -1.41 12.53 18.85
N ASP A 98 -0.14 12.19 19.06
CA ASP A 98 0.99 13.09 18.82
C ASP A 98 1.13 13.43 17.34
N VAL A 99 0.98 12.46 16.45
CA VAL A 99 0.94 12.68 14.99
C VAL A 99 -0.16 13.70 14.64
N VAL A 100 -1.38 13.50 15.13
CA VAL A 100 -2.50 14.40 14.87
C VAL A 100 -2.21 15.80 15.38
N ALA A 101 -1.66 15.92 16.60
CA ALA A 101 -1.32 17.22 17.20
C ALA A 101 -0.26 17.95 16.35
N LYS A 102 0.78 17.24 15.88
CA LYS A 102 1.83 17.83 15.03
C LYS A 102 1.33 18.21 13.64
N LEU A 103 0.52 17.37 13.00
CA LEU A 103 -0.09 17.70 11.72
C LEU A 103 -0.90 19.01 11.83
N LYS A 104 -1.71 19.15 12.87
CA LYS A 104 -2.46 20.37 13.13
C LYS A 104 -1.55 21.55 13.43
N GLN A 105 -0.54 21.38 14.28
CA GLN A 105 0.43 22.41 14.64
C GLN A 105 1.16 22.95 13.40
N PHE A 106 1.53 22.11 12.46
CA PHE A 106 2.25 22.48 11.24
C PHE A 106 1.32 22.82 10.06
N GLY A 107 0.02 22.89 10.32
CA GLY A 107 -0.96 23.31 9.33
C GLY A 107 -1.14 22.31 8.18
N VAL A 108 -1.00 21.01 8.46
CA VAL A 108 -1.19 19.94 7.47
C VAL A 108 -2.62 19.42 7.56
N ASN A 109 -3.44 19.76 6.58
CA ASN A 109 -4.78 19.21 6.44
C ASN A 109 -4.75 17.88 5.67
N PRO A 110 -5.77 17.02 5.81
CA PRO A 110 -5.85 15.77 5.02
C PRO A 110 -5.71 15.99 3.50
N SER A 111 -6.23 17.10 2.99
CA SER A 111 -6.16 17.47 1.55
C SER A 111 -4.76 17.89 1.08
N ASP A 112 -3.85 18.23 1.97
CA ASP A 112 -2.48 18.59 1.62
C ASP A 112 -1.61 17.34 1.30
N LEU A 113 -2.06 16.16 1.75
CA LEU A 113 -1.29 14.92 1.69
C LEU A 113 -1.47 14.22 0.35
N ALA A 114 -0.48 14.32 -0.49
CA ALA A 114 -0.41 13.59 -1.76
C ALA A 114 0.03 12.13 -1.60
N TYR A 115 0.76 11.84 -0.55
CA TYR A 115 1.15 10.50 -0.09
C TYR A 115 0.60 10.25 1.31
N PRO A 116 0.52 8.98 1.76
CA PRO A 116 0.02 8.65 3.09
C PRO A 116 0.77 9.32 4.25
N VAL A 117 0.11 9.32 5.41
CA VAL A 117 0.81 9.34 6.69
C VAL A 117 1.20 7.91 7.00
N TYR A 118 2.49 7.65 7.00
CA TYR A 118 3.05 6.32 7.23
C TYR A 118 3.40 6.08 8.69
N TYR A 119 3.01 4.91 9.18
CA TYR A 119 3.50 4.36 10.43
C TYR A 119 4.76 3.55 10.12
N ASP A 120 5.90 4.05 10.56
CA ASP A 120 7.22 3.45 10.31
C ASP A 120 7.54 2.47 11.43
N LEU A 121 7.50 1.18 11.09
CA LEU A 121 7.65 0.07 12.01
C LEU A 121 8.94 -0.70 11.70
N GLU A 122 9.93 -0.51 12.56
CA GLU A 122 11.25 -1.11 12.44
C GLU A 122 11.70 -1.72 13.78
N LYS A 123 12.83 -2.41 13.74
CA LYS A 123 13.52 -2.81 14.97
C LYS A 123 14.12 -1.58 15.62
N TRP A 124 13.78 -1.33 16.86
CA TRP A 124 14.26 -0.20 17.64
C TRP A 124 14.90 -0.66 18.98
N THR A 125 15.58 0.26 19.64
CA THR A 125 16.13 0.07 20.98
C THR A 125 15.72 1.25 21.86
N TRP A 126 15.11 0.94 22.99
CA TRP A 126 14.74 1.93 24.01
C TRP A 126 14.87 1.27 25.37
N GLU A 127 15.58 1.92 26.32
CA GLU A 127 15.84 1.37 27.64
C GLU A 127 14.53 1.07 28.38
N GLY A 128 14.43 -0.14 28.94
CA GLY A 128 13.22 -0.61 29.63
C GLY A 128 12.12 -1.14 28.73
N HIS A 129 12.27 -1.03 27.41
CA HIS A 129 11.28 -1.46 26.41
C HIS A 129 11.87 -2.40 25.37
N LYS A 130 11.03 -3.18 24.71
CA LYS A 130 11.45 -4.07 23.61
C LYS A 130 10.40 -4.05 22.51
N PRO A 131 10.81 -4.00 21.23
CA PRO A 131 9.89 -4.14 20.12
C PRO A 131 9.18 -5.50 20.20
N PRO A 132 7.88 -5.55 19.96
CA PRO A 132 7.14 -6.81 19.90
C PRO A 132 7.70 -7.74 18.83
N THR A 133 7.51 -9.04 19.03
CA THR A 133 7.85 -10.09 18.03
C THR A 133 6.60 -10.85 17.56
N ASP A 134 5.46 -10.66 18.24
CA ASP A 134 4.19 -11.26 17.88
C ASP A 134 3.46 -10.39 16.84
N PRO A 135 3.16 -10.94 15.65
CA PRO A 135 2.42 -10.22 14.62
C PRO A 135 1.02 -9.75 15.04
N ASN A 136 0.35 -10.46 15.95
CA ASN A 136 -0.96 -10.04 16.46
C ASN A 136 -0.83 -8.80 17.36
N MET A 137 0.24 -8.73 18.16
CA MET A 137 0.52 -7.53 18.95
C MET A 137 0.76 -6.34 18.04
N TYR A 138 1.59 -6.49 17.00
CA TYR A 138 1.80 -5.41 16.03
C TYR A 138 0.54 -5.04 15.26
N ASN A 139 -0.32 -5.99 14.94
CA ASN A 139 -1.62 -5.66 14.32
C ASN A 139 -2.48 -4.80 15.24
N ASN A 140 -2.51 -5.09 16.54
CA ASN A 140 -3.21 -4.26 17.53
C ASN A 140 -2.58 -2.85 17.65
N ILE A 141 -1.25 -2.76 17.65
CA ILE A 141 -0.51 -1.49 17.62
C ILE A 141 -0.92 -0.66 16.40
N VAL A 142 -0.84 -1.22 15.22
CA VAL A 142 -1.20 -0.55 13.97
C VAL A 142 -2.66 -0.08 13.99
N ASN A 143 -3.58 -0.93 14.41
CA ASN A 143 -5.01 -0.59 14.45
C ASN A 143 -5.31 0.56 15.42
N ASN A 144 -4.63 0.63 16.56
CA ASN A 144 -4.81 1.73 17.52
C ASN A 144 -4.26 3.05 16.99
N TRP A 145 -3.10 3.04 16.34
CA TRP A 145 -2.54 4.22 15.67
C TRP A 145 -3.46 4.70 14.54
N TYR A 146 -3.91 3.79 13.66
CA TYR A 146 -4.86 4.10 12.57
C TYR A 146 -6.14 4.73 13.11
N SER A 147 -6.72 4.15 14.17
CA SER A 147 -7.96 4.65 14.77
C SER A 147 -7.82 6.10 15.27
N ALA A 148 -6.69 6.44 15.89
CA ALA A 148 -6.43 7.80 16.36
C ALA A 148 -6.40 8.82 15.21
N LEU A 149 -5.72 8.50 14.10
CA LEU A 149 -5.65 9.38 12.94
C LEU A 149 -6.98 9.46 12.18
N GLN A 150 -7.64 8.32 11.98
CA GLN A 150 -8.93 8.26 11.28
C GLN A 150 -10.01 9.06 12.01
N SER A 151 -10.04 9.00 13.35
CA SER A 151 -10.95 9.78 14.19
C SER A 151 -10.73 11.30 14.05
N ALA A 152 -9.52 11.71 13.70
CA ALA A 152 -9.17 13.12 13.44
C ALA A 152 -9.33 13.53 11.96
N GLY A 153 -9.82 12.64 11.09
CA GLY A 153 -10.09 12.89 9.68
C GLY A 153 -8.96 12.53 8.72
N TYR A 154 -7.82 12.04 9.22
CA TYR A 154 -6.71 11.57 8.38
C TYR A 154 -6.93 10.13 7.97
N LYS A 155 -7.37 9.91 6.72
CA LYS A 155 -7.73 8.58 6.20
C LYS A 155 -6.70 8.00 5.23
N ASN A 156 -5.83 8.85 4.67
CA ASN A 156 -4.76 8.42 3.78
C ASN A 156 -3.56 7.95 4.63
N LEU A 157 -3.58 6.69 5.03
CA LEU A 157 -2.62 6.08 5.94
C LEU A 157 -1.93 4.88 5.29
N GLY A 158 -0.73 4.57 5.74
CA GLY A 158 0.02 3.40 5.29
C GLY A 158 0.99 2.89 6.36
N VAL A 159 1.49 1.69 6.15
CA VAL A 159 2.58 1.11 6.92
C VAL A 159 3.84 1.13 6.05
N TYR A 160 4.95 1.56 6.66
CA TYR A 160 6.29 1.37 6.14
C TYR A 160 7.07 0.41 7.02
N SER A 161 7.86 -0.43 6.39
CA SER A 161 8.90 -1.23 7.03
C SER A 161 9.91 -1.74 5.98
N TYR A 162 10.88 -2.53 6.43
CA TYR A 162 11.77 -3.25 5.54
C TYR A 162 11.38 -4.73 5.43
N THR A 163 11.75 -5.36 4.32
CA THR A 163 11.27 -6.70 3.94
C THR A 163 11.46 -7.75 5.02
N SER A 164 12.63 -7.84 5.66
CA SER A 164 12.87 -8.88 6.67
C SER A 164 12.03 -8.68 7.94
N TYR A 165 11.69 -7.45 8.30
CA TYR A 165 10.80 -7.17 9.42
C TYR A 165 9.34 -7.51 9.11
N LEU A 166 8.92 -7.25 7.88
CA LEU A 166 7.60 -7.68 7.37
C LEU A 166 7.46 -9.21 7.34
N GLN A 167 8.54 -9.93 7.01
CA GLN A 167 8.55 -11.40 6.99
C GLN A 167 8.65 -12.04 8.38
N GLY A 168 8.90 -11.27 9.42
CA GLY A 168 9.02 -11.68 10.81
C GLY A 168 7.95 -11.04 11.71
N PRO A 169 8.32 -10.06 12.55
CA PRO A 169 7.41 -9.47 13.55
C PRO A 169 6.13 -8.87 12.99
N LEU A 170 6.15 -8.40 11.74
CA LEU A 170 4.98 -7.79 11.07
C LEU A 170 4.22 -8.75 10.16
N LYS A 171 4.47 -10.05 10.24
CA LYS A 171 3.84 -11.04 9.34
C LYS A 171 2.37 -11.26 9.71
N HIS A 172 1.52 -10.30 9.36
CA HIS A 172 0.08 -10.35 9.58
C HIS A 172 -0.67 -9.83 8.34
N VAL A 173 -1.75 -10.50 7.95
CA VAL A 173 -2.52 -10.18 6.73
C VAL A 173 -3.05 -8.75 6.74
N ASP A 174 -3.54 -8.26 7.87
CA ASP A 174 -4.07 -6.89 7.98
C ASP A 174 -2.98 -5.82 7.97
N ILE A 175 -1.77 -6.15 8.42
CA ILE A 175 -0.60 -5.27 8.28
C ILE A 175 -0.18 -5.22 6.81
N TYR A 176 -0.11 -6.38 6.14
CA TYR A 176 0.23 -6.44 4.72
C TYR A 176 -0.74 -5.65 3.84
N ALA A 177 -2.04 -5.72 4.15
CA ALA A 177 -3.06 -4.93 3.45
C ALA A 177 -2.88 -3.39 3.60
N LYS A 178 -2.17 -2.96 4.63
CA LYS A 178 -1.84 -1.55 4.92
C LYS A 178 -0.42 -1.17 4.48
N THR A 179 0.41 -2.15 4.10
CA THR A 179 1.82 -1.92 3.74
C THR A 179 1.92 -1.49 2.29
N THR A 180 2.25 -0.23 2.09
CA THR A 180 2.37 0.37 0.76
C THR A 180 3.72 1.05 0.52
N TRP A 181 4.64 0.99 1.47
CA TRP A 181 6.00 1.50 1.32
C TRP A 181 6.99 0.56 2.01
N VAL A 182 7.98 0.06 1.27
CA VAL A 182 8.90 -0.96 1.77
C VAL A 182 10.34 -0.62 1.38
N ALA A 183 11.25 -0.76 2.35
CA ALA A 183 12.68 -0.70 2.11
C ALA A 183 13.24 -2.07 1.76
N GLN A 184 14.00 -2.10 0.67
CA GLN A 184 14.79 -3.24 0.23
C GLN A 184 15.99 -2.70 -0.55
N TYR A 185 17.15 -2.71 0.06
CA TYR A 185 18.37 -2.28 -0.62
C TYR A 185 18.99 -3.48 -1.33
N GLY A 186 18.94 -3.45 -2.66
CA GLY A 186 19.42 -4.53 -3.47
C GLY A 186 18.71 -4.63 -4.81
N ALA A 187 18.87 -5.79 -5.43
CA ALA A 187 18.54 -5.95 -6.83
C ALA A 187 17.04 -6.11 -7.11
N ARG A 188 16.26 -6.57 -6.12
CA ARG A 188 14.85 -6.84 -6.29
C ARG A 188 14.06 -6.66 -5.00
N MET A 189 12.76 -6.35 -5.13
CA MET A 189 11.83 -6.29 -4.02
C MET A 189 11.51 -7.72 -3.53
N GLY A 190 11.72 -7.96 -2.24
CA GLY A 190 11.43 -9.24 -1.59
C GLY A 190 10.05 -9.32 -0.92
N PHE A 191 9.29 -8.21 -0.90
CA PHE A 191 7.92 -8.17 -0.43
C PHE A 191 6.98 -8.07 -1.63
N ASP A 192 6.10 -9.05 -1.78
CA ASP A 192 5.20 -9.21 -2.94
C ASP A 192 3.72 -8.93 -2.63
N SER A 193 3.38 -8.76 -1.35
CA SER A 193 1.98 -8.63 -0.89
C SER A 193 1.44 -7.20 -0.95
N PHE A 194 1.97 -6.36 -1.84
CA PHE A 194 1.41 -5.01 -2.03
C PHE A 194 -0.01 -5.06 -2.59
N PRO A 195 -0.94 -4.27 -2.04
CA PRO A 195 -2.34 -4.32 -2.46
C PRO A 195 -2.58 -3.76 -3.87
N THR A 196 -1.79 -2.77 -4.31
CA THR A 196 -2.01 -2.06 -5.58
C THR A 196 -0.71 -1.49 -6.16
N ASN A 197 -0.80 -0.81 -7.33
CA ASN A 197 0.31 -0.02 -7.90
C ASN A 197 0.62 1.26 -7.08
N SER A 198 -0.27 1.65 -6.17
CA SER A 198 -0.06 2.74 -5.20
C SER A 198 0.86 2.29 -4.08
N ARG A 199 2.12 2.05 -4.43
CA ARG A 199 3.16 1.47 -3.58
C ARG A 199 4.50 2.13 -3.83
N GLY A 200 5.39 2.08 -2.85
CA GLY A 200 6.73 2.63 -2.91
C GLY A 200 7.81 1.62 -2.56
N TRP A 201 8.90 1.68 -3.27
CA TRP A 201 10.14 0.97 -2.98
C TRP A 201 11.22 1.98 -2.60
N GLN A 202 11.65 1.96 -1.35
CA GLN A 202 12.88 2.62 -0.93
C GLN A 202 14.05 1.72 -1.35
N TYR A 203 14.71 2.09 -2.45
CA TYR A 203 15.69 1.21 -3.10
C TYR A 203 17.14 1.53 -2.76
N THR A 204 17.41 2.68 -2.13
CA THR A 204 18.74 3.04 -1.64
C THR A 204 18.67 4.09 -0.53
N SER A 205 19.62 4.02 0.39
CA SER A 205 19.86 5.03 1.43
C SER A 205 21.11 5.88 1.17
N THR A 206 21.74 5.72 0.02
CA THR A 206 22.98 6.41 -0.35
C THR A 206 22.84 7.30 -1.58
N GLY A 207 21.60 7.70 -1.88
CA GLY A 207 21.29 8.58 -3.00
C GLY A 207 21.92 9.95 -2.86
N LYS A 208 22.08 10.66 -3.97
CA LYS A 208 22.57 12.03 -4.05
C LYS A 208 21.59 12.89 -4.82
N VAL A 209 21.24 14.02 -4.25
CA VAL A 209 20.35 15.01 -4.84
C VAL A 209 20.94 16.40 -4.64
N ASN A 210 20.96 17.20 -5.69
CA ASN A 210 21.39 18.59 -5.59
C ASN A 210 20.51 19.36 -4.61
N GLY A 211 21.16 20.08 -3.69
CA GLY A 211 20.45 20.81 -2.62
C GLY A 211 20.37 20.05 -1.31
N ILE A 212 20.84 18.80 -1.27
CA ILE A 212 20.96 17.99 -0.04
C ILE A 212 22.42 17.69 0.21
N SER A 213 22.91 17.97 1.41
CA SER A 213 24.25 17.61 1.83
C SER A 213 24.26 16.17 2.36
N GLY A 214 25.15 15.34 1.79
CA GLY A 214 25.26 13.93 2.21
C GLY A 214 24.36 12.99 1.44
N ASN A 215 23.92 11.93 2.12
CA ASN A 215 23.06 10.88 1.54
C ASN A 215 21.59 11.20 1.80
N VAL A 216 20.75 10.70 0.90
CA VAL A 216 19.29 10.75 1.03
C VAL A 216 18.70 9.44 0.55
N ASP A 217 17.62 9.02 1.19
CA ASP A 217 16.85 7.84 0.82
C ASP A 217 16.04 8.14 -0.44
N MET A 218 16.14 7.23 -1.42
CA MET A 218 15.45 7.38 -2.70
C MET A 218 14.44 6.27 -2.92
N ASN A 219 13.31 6.67 -3.46
CA ASN A 219 12.14 5.81 -3.62
C ASN A 219 11.57 5.91 -5.04
N ALA A 220 10.98 4.80 -5.48
CA ALA A 220 10.08 4.77 -6.62
C ALA A 220 8.65 4.51 -6.14
N PHE A 221 7.76 5.47 -6.35
CA PHE A 221 6.34 5.34 -6.02
C PHE A 221 5.50 5.23 -7.29
N GLY A 222 4.53 4.33 -7.29
CA GLY A 222 3.53 4.23 -8.34
C GLY A 222 2.49 5.34 -8.28
N ASN A 223 1.53 5.29 -9.20
CA ASN A 223 0.51 6.32 -9.34
C ASN A 223 -0.34 6.46 -8.06
N LYS A 224 -0.38 7.67 -7.56
CA LYS A 224 -1.11 8.06 -6.35
C LYS A 224 -2.60 8.35 -6.55
N GLU A 225 -3.11 8.31 -7.78
CA GLU A 225 -4.54 8.49 -8.06
C GLU A 225 -5.40 7.41 -7.39
N PHE A 226 -4.80 6.27 -7.04
CA PHE A 226 -5.44 5.23 -6.24
C PHE A 226 -5.48 5.51 -4.73
N VAL A 227 -4.76 6.52 -4.25
CA VAL A 227 -4.63 6.83 -2.81
C VAL A 227 -5.72 7.78 -2.33
N ASN A 228 -6.26 8.60 -3.21
CA ASN A 228 -7.35 9.52 -2.89
C ASN A 228 -8.68 8.93 -3.38
N GLY A 229 -9.46 8.36 -2.49
CA GLY A 229 -10.89 8.13 -2.70
C GLY A 229 -11.69 9.42 -2.92
N GLY A 230 -11.14 10.35 -3.67
CA GLY A 230 -11.70 11.60 -4.15
C GLY A 230 -11.98 11.48 -5.63
N SER A 231 -13.25 11.47 -5.98
CA SER A 231 -13.79 11.54 -7.32
C SER A 231 -13.03 12.55 -8.18
N SER A 232 -12.18 12.06 -9.09
CA SER A 232 -11.84 12.80 -10.29
C SER A 232 -12.05 11.89 -11.48
N ASN A 233 -12.94 12.29 -12.36
CA ASN A 233 -13.27 11.67 -13.63
C ASN A 233 -12.01 11.61 -14.53
N SER A 234 -11.27 10.53 -14.40
CA SER A 234 -10.36 10.04 -15.39
C SER A 234 -10.38 8.52 -15.26
N ALA A 235 -11.29 7.90 -15.97
CA ALA A 235 -11.52 6.46 -15.96
C ALA A 235 -10.28 5.76 -16.51
N THR A 236 -9.41 5.28 -15.64
CA THR A 236 -8.56 4.14 -15.96
C THR A 236 -9.50 2.94 -16.07
N SER A 237 -9.99 2.68 -17.27
CA SER A 237 -10.76 1.47 -17.54
C SER A 237 -9.77 0.30 -17.54
N TYR A 238 -9.75 -0.48 -16.46
CA TYR A 238 -9.10 -1.78 -16.49
C TYR A 238 -9.82 -2.66 -17.51
N GLU A 239 -9.09 -3.11 -18.51
CA GLU A 239 -9.68 -3.98 -19.51
C GLU A 239 -9.89 -5.38 -18.92
N VAL A 240 -11.09 -5.92 -19.05
CA VAL A 240 -11.39 -7.31 -18.69
C VAL A 240 -11.33 -8.16 -19.95
N LYS A 241 -10.28 -8.98 -20.07
CA LYS A 241 -9.92 -9.72 -21.30
C LYS A 241 -10.34 -11.19 -21.26
N GLY A 242 -10.23 -11.84 -22.39
CA GLY A 242 -10.36 -13.29 -22.51
C GLY A 242 -11.65 -13.83 -21.89
N ASN A 243 -11.54 -15.00 -21.27
CA ASN A 243 -12.65 -15.70 -20.63
C ASN A 243 -13.24 -14.93 -19.45
N MET A 244 -12.41 -14.21 -18.69
CA MET A 244 -12.91 -13.35 -17.61
C MET A 244 -13.71 -12.17 -18.15
N GLY A 245 -13.34 -11.63 -19.32
CA GLY A 245 -14.13 -10.61 -20.01
C GLY A 245 -15.46 -11.13 -20.54
N VAL A 246 -15.51 -12.37 -21.00
CA VAL A 246 -16.77 -13.05 -21.39
C VAL A 246 -17.67 -13.18 -20.17
N GLU A 247 -17.13 -13.70 -19.07
CA GLU A 247 -17.86 -13.88 -17.82
C GLU A 247 -18.38 -12.55 -17.27
N TRP A 248 -17.55 -11.54 -17.15
CA TRP A 248 -17.95 -10.22 -16.65
C TRP A 248 -19.06 -9.57 -17.45
N ARG A 249 -19.01 -9.69 -18.78
CA ARG A 249 -20.08 -9.17 -19.66
C ARG A 249 -21.38 -9.98 -19.53
N SER A 250 -21.27 -11.30 -19.32
CA SER A 250 -22.43 -12.18 -19.16
C SER A 250 -23.26 -11.86 -17.91
N ILE A 251 -22.60 -11.47 -16.82
CA ILE A 251 -23.24 -11.10 -15.55
C ILE A 251 -23.69 -9.63 -15.48
N GLY A 252 -23.45 -8.83 -16.53
CA GLY A 252 -23.92 -7.45 -16.62
C GLY A 252 -22.84 -6.37 -16.55
N ALA A 253 -21.57 -6.75 -16.71
CA ALA A 253 -20.42 -5.85 -16.75
C ALA A 253 -20.37 -4.87 -15.54
N GLU A 254 -20.20 -3.58 -15.75
CA GLU A 254 -20.13 -2.58 -14.68
C GLU A 254 -21.37 -2.52 -13.79
N LYS A 255 -22.51 -3.01 -14.27
CA LYS A 255 -23.78 -3.06 -13.51
C LYS A 255 -23.97 -4.38 -12.77
N SER A 256 -23.03 -5.30 -12.89
CA SER A 256 -23.06 -6.59 -12.22
C SER A 256 -22.90 -6.47 -10.70
N VAL A 257 -23.16 -7.56 -10.00
CA VAL A 257 -22.98 -7.66 -8.53
C VAL A 257 -21.54 -7.38 -8.10
N ILE A 258 -20.54 -7.66 -8.95
CA ILE A 258 -19.13 -7.40 -8.64
C ILE A 258 -18.68 -6.00 -9.06
N GLY A 259 -19.42 -5.28 -9.91
CA GLY A 259 -19.12 -3.90 -10.31
C GLY A 259 -18.01 -3.77 -11.35
N LYS A 260 -17.30 -2.65 -11.30
CA LYS A 260 -16.19 -2.33 -12.21
C LYS A 260 -14.90 -3.04 -11.80
N PRO A 261 -14.02 -3.37 -12.78
CA PRO A 261 -12.68 -3.84 -12.45
C PRO A 261 -11.89 -2.73 -11.72
N ILE A 262 -11.16 -3.12 -10.69
CA ILE A 262 -10.34 -2.22 -9.87
C ILE A 262 -8.84 -2.53 -9.98
N ALA A 263 -8.47 -3.55 -10.73
CA ALA A 263 -7.09 -3.95 -10.98
C ALA A 263 -6.97 -4.63 -12.34
N ASN A 264 -5.76 -4.73 -12.85
CA ASN A 264 -5.46 -5.59 -13.99
C ASN A 264 -5.56 -7.06 -13.61
N GLU A 265 -5.75 -7.89 -14.64
CA GLU A 265 -5.61 -9.34 -14.53
C GLU A 265 -4.21 -9.72 -14.00
N VAL A 266 -4.19 -10.65 -13.05
CA VAL A 266 -2.98 -11.27 -12.51
C VAL A 266 -3.01 -12.74 -12.88
N CYS A 267 -1.94 -13.23 -13.54
CA CYS A 267 -1.82 -14.63 -13.93
C CYS A 267 -0.58 -15.27 -13.28
N ASP A 268 -0.76 -16.44 -12.71
CA ASP A 268 0.32 -17.32 -12.25
C ASP A 268 0.63 -18.35 -13.31
N TRP A 269 1.89 -18.40 -13.74
CA TRP A 269 2.40 -19.30 -14.76
C TRP A 269 3.25 -20.45 -14.16
N THR A 270 3.17 -20.66 -12.86
CA THR A 270 3.97 -21.69 -12.20
C THR A 270 3.52 -23.09 -12.59
N GLN A 271 4.49 -24.00 -12.74
CA GLN A 271 4.29 -25.41 -13.05
C GLN A 271 3.50 -25.73 -14.36
N GLY A 272 3.60 -24.85 -15.37
CA GLY A 272 2.94 -25.08 -16.66
C GLY A 272 1.42 -24.95 -16.62
N ARG A 273 0.84 -24.39 -15.56
CA ARG A 273 -0.58 -24.09 -15.42
C ARG A 273 -0.76 -22.56 -15.42
N VAL A 274 -1.74 -22.12 -16.19
CA VAL A 274 -2.13 -20.69 -16.22
C VAL A 274 -3.35 -20.52 -15.38
N ASN A 275 -3.24 -19.85 -14.26
CA ASN A 275 -4.37 -19.49 -13.41
C ASN A 275 -4.40 -17.97 -13.31
N CYS A 276 -5.54 -17.37 -13.59
CA CYS A 276 -5.66 -15.91 -13.59
C CYS A 276 -6.80 -15.47 -12.66
N TYR A 277 -6.66 -14.25 -12.12
CA TYR A 277 -7.77 -13.57 -11.46
C TYR A 277 -7.72 -12.08 -11.73
N GLN A 278 -8.86 -11.44 -11.58
CA GLN A 278 -9.00 -9.99 -11.64
C GLN A 278 -9.95 -9.53 -10.55
N ASN A 279 -9.55 -8.44 -9.85
CA ASN A 279 -10.36 -7.85 -8.78
C ASN A 279 -11.32 -6.78 -9.32
N PHE A 280 -12.50 -6.73 -8.70
CA PHE A 280 -13.59 -5.81 -8.98
C PHE A 280 -14.02 -5.11 -7.68
N GLU A 281 -14.85 -4.07 -7.79
CA GLU A 281 -15.31 -3.27 -6.64
C GLU A 281 -15.89 -4.12 -5.50
N ASN A 282 -16.66 -5.16 -5.83
CA ASN A 282 -17.37 -5.98 -4.84
C ASN A 282 -17.05 -7.49 -4.95
N GLY A 283 -15.97 -7.86 -5.65
CA GLY A 283 -15.65 -9.28 -5.85
C GLY A 283 -14.39 -9.50 -6.68
N ALA A 284 -14.27 -10.68 -7.24
CA ALA A 284 -13.26 -11.02 -8.23
C ALA A 284 -13.76 -12.09 -9.18
N ILE A 285 -13.17 -12.17 -10.36
CA ILE A 285 -13.27 -13.31 -11.26
C ILE A 285 -11.97 -14.08 -11.19
N SER A 286 -12.06 -15.39 -11.01
CA SER A 286 -10.93 -16.33 -11.10
C SER A 286 -11.13 -17.21 -12.32
N TRP A 287 -10.05 -17.54 -13.02
CA TRP A 287 -10.06 -18.38 -14.19
C TRP A 287 -8.93 -19.40 -14.17
N THR A 288 -9.28 -20.63 -14.52
CA THR A 288 -8.29 -21.68 -14.87
C THR A 288 -8.75 -22.41 -16.13
N PRO A 289 -7.85 -23.07 -16.88
CA PRO A 289 -8.25 -23.88 -18.04
C PRO A 289 -9.25 -24.99 -17.71
N SER A 290 -9.24 -25.50 -16.49
CA SER A 290 -10.07 -26.64 -16.06
C SER A 290 -11.41 -26.23 -15.45
N THR A 291 -11.49 -25.04 -14.84
CA THR A 291 -12.71 -24.56 -14.18
C THR A 291 -13.53 -23.59 -15.02
N GLY A 292 -12.90 -22.88 -15.94
CA GLY A 292 -13.49 -21.71 -16.57
C GLY A 292 -13.37 -20.45 -15.72
N ALA A 293 -14.05 -19.39 -16.12
CA ALA A 293 -14.08 -18.11 -15.41
C ALA A 293 -15.33 -18.05 -14.52
N HIS A 294 -15.14 -17.78 -13.23
CA HIS A 294 -16.23 -17.67 -12.27
C HIS A 294 -15.99 -16.51 -11.30
N TYR A 295 -17.07 -15.77 -10.99
CA TYR A 295 -16.97 -14.70 -10.01
C TYR A 295 -17.23 -15.20 -8.58
N THR A 296 -16.64 -14.51 -7.62
CA THR A 296 -16.89 -14.67 -6.18
C THR A 296 -17.17 -13.31 -5.55
N THR A 297 -18.15 -13.22 -4.65
CA THR A 297 -18.54 -11.96 -4.00
C THR A 297 -19.05 -12.17 -2.58
N GLY A 298 -19.26 -11.10 -1.84
CA GLY A 298 -19.95 -11.08 -0.55
C GLY A 298 -19.40 -12.02 0.51
N ALA A 299 -20.31 -12.74 1.20
CA ALA A 299 -19.97 -13.63 2.31
C ALA A 299 -19.20 -14.88 1.85
N ILE A 300 -19.56 -15.42 0.68
CA ILE A 300 -18.87 -16.61 0.12
C ILE A 300 -17.42 -16.29 -0.17
N ARG A 301 -17.12 -15.14 -0.81
CA ARG A 301 -15.75 -14.71 -1.05
C ARG A 301 -14.96 -14.48 0.25
N LYS A 302 -15.60 -13.90 1.28
CA LYS A 302 -14.97 -13.70 2.61
C LYS A 302 -14.59 -15.03 3.26
N GLU A 303 -15.48 -16.02 3.20
CA GLU A 303 -15.21 -17.34 3.76
C GLU A 303 -14.14 -18.09 2.96
N TRP A 304 -14.16 -17.99 1.62
CA TRP A 304 -13.12 -18.55 0.76
C TRP A 304 -11.74 -17.90 1.04
N ALA A 305 -11.71 -16.57 1.25
CA ALA A 305 -10.50 -15.86 1.68
C ALA A 305 -9.98 -16.37 3.03
N ARG A 306 -10.86 -16.56 4.01
CA ARG A 306 -10.51 -17.12 5.33
C ARG A 306 -9.89 -18.52 5.23
N ARG A 307 -10.27 -19.27 4.20
CA ARG A 307 -9.72 -20.60 3.89
C ARG A 307 -8.53 -20.57 2.92
N ASN A 308 -7.88 -19.41 2.74
CA ASN A 308 -6.70 -19.23 1.89
C ASN A 308 -6.97 -19.33 0.39
N TYR A 309 -8.16 -18.92 -0.06
CA TYR A 309 -8.54 -18.88 -1.48
C TYR A 309 -8.29 -20.22 -2.20
N GLU A 310 -7.81 -20.17 -3.44
CA GLU A 310 -7.47 -21.32 -4.27
C GLU A 310 -6.36 -22.22 -3.69
N HIS A 311 -5.53 -21.69 -2.81
CA HIS A 311 -4.47 -22.45 -2.12
C HIS A 311 -4.99 -23.21 -0.89
N GLY A 312 -6.25 -22.98 -0.52
CA GLY A 312 -6.91 -23.67 0.58
C GLY A 312 -7.62 -24.95 0.16
N VAL A 313 -8.36 -25.53 1.09
CA VAL A 313 -9.01 -26.84 0.93
C VAL A 313 -10.08 -26.86 -0.17
N LEU A 314 -10.67 -25.71 -0.52
CA LEU A 314 -11.76 -25.63 -1.51
C LEU A 314 -11.25 -25.60 -2.96
N GLY A 315 -10.05 -25.09 -3.22
CA GLY A 315 -9.56 -24.87 -4.58
C GLY A 315 -10.28 -23.71 -5.29
N TYR A 316 -10.32 -23.74 -6.62
CA TYR A 316 -10.98 -22.71 -7.44
C TYR A 316 -12.50 -22.90 -7.50
N PRO A 317 -13.29 -21.80 -7.67
CA PRO A 317 -14.71 -21.92 -7.97
C PRO A 317 -14.92 -22.62 -9.34
N ILE A 318 -15.94 -23.47 -9.43
CA ILE A 318 -16.30 -24.22 -10.63
C ILE A 318 -17.68 -23.82 -11.18
N GLU A 319 -18.38 -22.93 -10.51
CA GLU A 319 -19.62 -22.30 -10.95
C GLU A 319 -19.77 -20.94 -10.27
N ASP A 320 -20.70 -20.14 -10.75
CA ASP A 320 -21.05 -18.87 -10.15
C ASP A 320 -21.96 -19.03 -8.94
N GLU A 321 -22.02 -17.98 -8.11
CA GLU A 321 -22.93 -17.92 -6.97
C GLU A 321 -24.38 -18.14 -7.40
N LYS A 322 -25.06 -19.06 -6.75
CA LYS A 322 -26.48 -19.38 -6.98
C LYS A 322 -27.32 -19.08 -5.74
N LYS A 323 -28.54 -18.64 -5.99
CA LYS A 323 -29.53 -18.36 -4.95
C LYS A 323 -30.42 -19.58 -4.72
N LEU A 324 -30.63 -19.94 -3.46
CA LEU A 324 -31.59 -20.96 -3.03
C LEU A 324 -32.98 -20.34 -2.77
N SER A 325 -34.01 -21.18 -2.65
CA SER A 325 -35.40 -20.76 -2.45
C SER A 325 -35.65 -19.96 -1.16
N ASN A 326 -34.76 -20.05 -0.19
CA ASN A 326 -34.82 -19.37 1.11
C ASN A 326 -33.91 -18.13 1.21
N ASP A 327 -33.56 -17.55 0.05
CA ASP A 327 -32.62 -16.42 -0.09
C ASP A 327 -31.18 -16.72 0.30
N TRP A 328 -30.86 -17.91 0.70
CA TRP A 328 -29.49 -18.34 0.88
C TRP A 328 -28.78 -18.46 -0.44
N LYS A 329 -27.45 -18.28 -0.41
CA LYS A 329 -26.59 -18.39 -1.58
C LYS A 329 -25.56 -19.46 -1.34
N TYR A 330 -25.19 -20.16 -2.41
CA TYR A 330 -24.10 -21.13 -2.38
C TYR A 330 -23.24 -21.01 -3.64
N GLN A 331 -22.06 -21.55 -3.57
CA GLN A 331 -21.15 -21.65 -4.71
C GLN A 331 -20.32 -22.92 -4.55
N ARG A 332 -20.12 -23.64 -5.65
CA ARG A 332 -19.29 -24.84 -5.66
C ARG A 332 -17.87 -24.52 -6.06
N PHE A 333 -16.96 -25.20 -5.41
CA PHE A 333 -15.54 -25.17 -5.65
C PHE A 333 -15.04 -26.55 -6.04
N GLN A 334 -13.78 -26.66 -6.49
CA GLN A 334 -13.20 -27.94 -6.96
C GLN A 334 -13.32 -29.06 -5.92
N ASN A 335 -13.21 -28.76 -4.65
CA ASN A 335 -13.14 -29.74 -3.58
C ASN A 335 -14.27 -29.59 -2.53
N GLY A 336 -15.33 -28.86 -2.83
CA GLY A 336 -16.50 -28.69 -1.94
C GLY A 336 -17.29 -27.40 -2.20
N ASP A 337 -18.22 -27.12 -1.31
CA ASP A 337 -19.13 -25.98 -1.36
C ASP A 337 -19.34 -25.36 0.05
#